data_a396e8af200a83da72a76b8cbc2601f5
#
_entry.id   a396e8af200a83da72a76b8cbc2601f5
#
_cell.length_a   1.000
_cell.length_b   1.000
_cell.length_c   1.000
_cell.angle_alpha   90.00
_cell.angle_beta   90.00
_cell.angle_gamma   90.00
#
_symmetry.space_group_name_H-M   'P 1'
#
loop_
_entity.id
_entity.type
_entity.pdbx_description
1 polymer ?
#
loop_
_entity_poly.entity_id
_entity_poly.type
_entity_poly.pdbx_seq_one_letter_code
_entity_poly.pdbx_strand_id
1 'polypeptide(L)'
;RWSRLEYGQHILGGSRFVDDRKEELMYYFNPGDLKPPLNVYFSGYRPAEGFEAFFLMSKLDAPFLLISDPRLEGGAFYIGSDTYEQGVKDIIQQSLERLSFADHELILSGLSMGSFGALYYGAQLNPSAIIVGKPLLSLGTVADNMKLLRPEDFGTANDLLVANEGGMTEEHIHHLDRKFWDMIEMADVQQTTFAIAYMQHDDYDPRAFPELLPILSAQHAKVMSRGVPGRHNDDTPTITSWFVNFYHLILESQFGRVKYDNKA
;
A
#
# COMPACT_ATOMS: atom_id res chain seq x y z
N ARG A 1 17.95 13.88 -7.42
CA ARG A 1 17.55 12.90 -8.45
C ARG A 1 18.65 11.89 -8.77
N TRP A 2 19.91 12.31 -8.82
CA TRP A 2 21.05 11.41 -9.07
C TRP A 2 21.35 10.48 -7.89
N SER A 3 21.30 10.99 -6.67
CA SER A 3 21.47 10.19 -5.46
C SER A 3 20.44 9.08 -5.34
N ARG A 4 19.22 9.30 -5.82
CA ARG A 4 18.15 8.32 -5.85
C ARG A 4 18.46 7.14 -6.76
N LEU A 5 18.99 7.40 -7.95
CA LEU A 5 19.39 6.36 -8.91
C LEU A 5 20.57 5.52 -8.40
N GLU A 6 21.52 6.11 -7.70
CA GLU A 6 22.65 5.39 -7.12
C GLU A 6 22.21 4.51 -5.93
N TYR A 7 21.40 5.03 -5.03
CA TYR A 7 20.93 4.27 -3.85
C TYR A 7 20.05 3.09 -4.25
N GLY A 8 19.16 3.24 -5.22
CA GLY A 8 18.29 2.16 -5.69
C GLY A 8 19.04 0.97 -6.30
N GLN A 9 20.25 1.20 -6.81
CA GLN A 9 21.12 0.12 -7.30
C GLN A 9 21.90 -0.58 -6.16
N HIS A 10 22.07 0.06 -5.02
CA HIS A 10 22.84 -0.46 -3.90
C HIS A 10 22.01 -1.18 -2.83
N ILE A 11 20.67 -1.10 -2.89
CA ILE A 11 19.82 -1.80 -1.94
C ILE A 11 19.54 -3.23 -2.42
N LEU A 12 20.47 -4.13 -2.08
CA LEU A 12 20.25 -5.57 -1.95
C LEU A 12 19.56 -6.25 -3.15
N GLY A 13 19.92 -5.91 -4.38
CA GLY A 13 19.36 -6.57 -5.56
C GLY A 13 17.95 -6.08 -5.92
N GLY A 14 17.57 -4.89 -5.50
CA GLY A 14 16.36 -4.23 -5.95
C GLY A 14 16.37 -4.00 -7.47
N SER A 15 15.17 -4.04 -8.06
CA SER A 15 14.94 -3.79 -9.47
C SER A 15 14.18 -2.48 -9.66
N ARG A 16 14.27 -1.94 -10.85
CA ARG A 16 13.60 -0.70 -11.23
C ARG A 16 12.73 -0.94 -12.46
N PHE A 17 11.49 -0.53 -12.40
CA PHE A 17 10.61 -0.38 -13.53
C PHE A 17 10.59 1.10 -13.96
N VAL A 18 10.51 1.36 -15.25
CA VAL A 18 10.39 2.70 -15.83
C VAL A 18 9.31 2.65 -16.89
N ASP A 19 8.31 3.50 -16.78
CA ASP A 19 7.23 3.60 -17.75
C ASP A 19 7.62 4.39 -19.03
N ASP A 20 6.70 4.58 -19.92
CA ASP A 20 6.88 5.35 -21.17
C ASP A 20 7.10 6.86 -20.94
N ARG A 21 6.66 7.40 -19.80
CA ARG A 21 6.89 8.79 -19.37
C ARG A 21 8.18 8.98 -18.56
N LYS A 22 9.00 7.93 -18.40
CA LYS A 22 10.21 7.91 -17.57
C LYS A 22 9.93 8.03 -16.08
N GLU A 23 8.74 7.68 -15.65
CA GLU A 23 8.41 7.55 -14.24
C GLU A 23 8.93 6.22 -13.69
N GLU A 24 9.42 6.25 -12.46
CA GLU A 24 10.17 5.14 -11.88
C GLU A 24 9.40 4.49 -10.74
N LEU A 25 9.44 3.16 -10.68
CA LEU A 25 9.02 2.32 -9.57
C LEU A 25 10.16 1.42 -9.16
N MET A 26 10.39 1.28 -7.87
CA MET A 26 11.39 0.37 -7.34
C MET A 26 10.74 -0.83 -6.67
N TYR A 27 11.32 -2.01 -6.86
CA TYR A 27 10.82 -3.21 -6.21
C TYR A 27 11.94 -4.20 -5.87
N TYR A 28 11.70 -5.00 -4.84
CA TYR A 28 12.59 -6.05 -4.38
C TYR A 28 11.81 -7.35 -4.20
N PHE A 29 12.20 -8.40 -4.89
CA PHE A 29 11.57 -9.71 -4.81
C PHE A 29 12.45 -10.70 -4.04
N ASN A 30 11.83 -11.43 -3.10
CA ASN A 30 12.46 -12.53 -2.39
C ASN A 30 11.58 -13.78 -2.50
N PRO A 31 12.11 -14.91 -3.01
CA PRO A 31 11.33 -16.13 -3.21
C PRO A 31 10.97 -16.88 -1.92
N GLY A 32 11.54 -16.49 -0.77
CA GLY A 32 11.29 -17.14 0.51
C GLY A 32 11.44 -18.66 0.44
N ASP A 33 10.50 -19.38 1.02
CA ASP A 33 10.42 -20.85 1.04
C ASP A 33 9.67 -21.44 -0.18
N LEU A 34 9.32 -20.63 -1.17
CA LEU A 34 8.58 -21.01 -2.39
C LEU A 34 7.17 -21.56 -2.13
N LYS A 35 6.54 -21.22 -1.00
CA LYS A 35 5.17 -21.64 -0.66
C LYS A 35 4.28 -20.40 -0.50
N PRO A 36 2.99 -20.49 -0.90
CA PRO A 36 2.08 -19.36 -0.81
C PRO A 36 1.88 -18.88 0.63
N PRO A 37 1.48 -17.60 0.79
CA PRO A 37 1.20 -16.63 -0.27
C PRO A 37 2.44 -15.82 -0.69
N LEU A 38 2.34 -15.12 -1.83
CA LEU A 38 3.19 -13.98 -2.11
C LEU A 38 2.73 -12.78 -1.25
N ASN A 39 3.63 -12.23 -0.45
CA ASN A 39 3.35 -11.08 0.40
C ASN A 39 3.89 -9.80 -0.27
N VAL A 40 3.02 -8.94 -0.73
CA VAL A 40 3.40 -7.65 -1.33
C VAL A 40 3.25 -6.55 -0.30
N TYR A 41 4.29 -5.76 -0.10
CA TYR A 41 4.27 -4.61 0.79
C TYR A 41 4.58 -3.32 0.02
N PHE A 42 3.66 -2.38 0.08
CA PHE A 42 3.83 -1.03 -0.44
C PHE A 42 4.41 -0.13 0.65
N SER A 43 5.57 0.46 0.39
CA SER A 43 6.24 1.37 1.32
C SER A 43 5.42 2.64 1.54
N GLY A 44 5.41 3.13 2.76
CA GLY A 44 4.84 4.44 3.11
C GLY A 44 5.73 5.61 2.65
N TYR A 45 5.34 6.82 3.04
CA TYR A 45 6.15 8.02 2.79
C TYR A 45 7.55 7.89 3.39
N ARG A 46 8.56 8.18 2.59
CA ARG A 46 9.96 8.12 3.02
C ARG A 46 10.76 9.30 2.47
N PRO A 47 11.44 10.05 3.34
CA PRO A 47 12.35 11.10 2.90
C PRO A 47 13.65 10.53 2.31
N ALA A 48 13.98 9.26 2.65
CA ALA A 48 15.13 8.52 2.13
C ALA A 48 14.66 7.35 1.28
N GLU A 49 15.43 7.02 0.25
CA GLU A 49 15.14 5.88 -0.62
C GLU A 49 15.34 4.55 0.09
N GLY A 50 14.62 3.56 -0.39
CA GLY A 50 14.67 2.21 0.10
C GLY A 50 13.29 1.60 0.29
N PHE A 51 13.28 0.43 0.92
CA PHE A 51 12.07 -0.33 1.16
C PHE A 51 11.75 -0.35 2.64
N GLU A 52 10.47 -0.19 2.97
CA GLU A 52 9.97 -0.51 4.30
C GLU A 52 9.75 -2.01 4.47
N ALA A 53 9.57 -2.41 5.72
CA ALA A 53 9.15 -3.76 6.13
C ALA A 53 10.10 -4.91 5.72
N PHE A 54 11.32 -4.65 5.25
CA PHE A 54 12.27 -5.71 4.88
C PHE A 54 12.46 -6.74 6.00
N PHE A 55 12.74 -6.29 7.23
CA PHE A 55 12.93 -7.19 8.36
C PHE A 55 11.65 -7.90 8.79
N LEU A 56 10.50 -7.27 8.66
CA LEU A 56 9.21 -7.90 8.95
C LEU A 56 8.94 -9.02 7.95
N MET A 57 9.04 -8.73 6.67
CA MET A 57 8.76 -9.70 5.60
C MET A 57 9.78 -10.86 5.60
N SER A 58 11.05 -10.58 5.86
CA SER A 58 12.08 -11.61 5.95
C SER A 58 11.83 -12.61 7.09
N LYS A 59 11.14 -12.21 8.17
CA LYS A 59 10.81 -13.08 9.29
C LYS A 59 9.60 -13.98 9.04
N LEU A 60 8.86 -13.76 7.95
CA LEU A 60 7.72 -14.59 7.60
C LEU A 60 8.13 -15.92 6.95
N ASP A 61 9.38 -16.07 6.54
CA ASP A 61 9.90 -17.20 5.74
C ASP A 61 9.08 -17.50 4.46
N ALA A 62 8.27 -16.55 4.03
CA ALA A 62 7.39 -16.63 2.89
C ALA A 62 7.92 -15.77 1.74
N PRO A 63 7.53 -16.04 0.49
CA PRO A 63 7.82 -15.14 -0.62
C PRO A 63 7.29 -13.73 -0.36
N PHE A 64 8.11 -12.73 -0.68
CA PHE A 64 7.66 -11.34 -0.56
C PHE A 64 8.18 -10.45 -1.68
N LEU A 65 7.42 -9.41 -1.96
CA LEU A 65 7.71 -8.34 -2.89
C LEU A 65 7.55 -7.00 -2.17
N LEU A 66 8.62 -6.23 -2.08
CA LEU A 66 8.58 -4.87 -1.58
C LEU A 66 8.49 -3.90 -2.75
N ILE A 67 7.57 -2.96 -2.69
CA ILE A 67 7.38 -1.94 -3.71
C ILE A 67 7.56 -0.57 -3.07
N SER A 68 8.31 0.31 -3.74
CA SER A 68 8.57 1.68 -3.31
C SER A 68 8.40 2.64 -4.47
N ASP A 69 7.70 3.73 -4.22
CA ASP A 69 7.51 4.82 -5.17
C ASP A 69 8.51 5.94 -4.84
N PRO A 70 9.56 6.15 -5.67
CA PRO A 70 10.60 7.14 -5.39
C PRO A 70 10.26 8.54 -5.87
N ARG A 71 9.08 8.75 -6.46
CA ARG A 71 8.70 10.03 -7.06
C ARG A 71 8.30 11.04 -5.99
N LEU A 72 8.34 12.33 -6.33
CA LEU A 72 7.83 13.44 -5.50
C LEU A 72 8.38 13.46 -4.06
N GLU A 73 9.70 13.25 -3.87
CA GLU A 73 10.36 13.33 -2.54
C GLU A 73 9.71 12.58 -1.37
N GLY A 74 8.83 11.67 -1.60
CA GLY A 74 8.17 10.91 -0.54
C GLY A 74 7.26 9.84 -1.11
N GLY A 75 7.06 9.91 -2.39
CA GLY A 75 6.21 9.02 -3.14
C GLY A 75 4.99 9.73 -3.71
N ALA A 76 4.41 9.13 -4.75
CA ALA A 76 3.23 9.62 -5.45
C ALA A 76 2.07 8.62 -5.34
N PHE A 77 1.93 7.94 -4.21
CA PHE A 77 0.86 7.00 -3.91
C PHE A 77 0.69 5.88 -4.94
N TYR A 78 1.73 5.55 -5.70
CA TYR A 78 1.69 4.46 -6.68
C TYR A 78 0.73 4.67 -7.84
N ILE A 79 0.26 5.90 -8.06
CA ILE A 79 -0.59 6.30 -9.18
C ILE A 79 0.21 7.09 -10.21
N GLY A 80 -0.25 7.12 -11.45
CA GLY A 80 0.41 7.86 -12.53
C GLY A 80 -0.24 7.59 -13.88
N SER A 81 0.57 7.41 -14.91
CA SER A 81 0.08 7.02 -16.22
C SER A 81 -0.52 5.61 -16.21
N ASP A 82 -1.34 5.29 -17.20
CA ASP A 82 -1.88 3.94 -17.37
C ASP A 82 -0.77 2.89 -17.48
N THR A 83 0.34 3.23 -18.16
CA THR A 83 1.51 2.36 -18.29
C THR A 83 2.26 2.19 -16.97
N TYR A 84 2.30 3.22 -16.11
CA TYR A 84 2.86 3.10 -14.77
C TYR A 84 2.03 2.17 -13.88
N GLU A 85 0.72 2.39 -13.83
CA GLU A 85 -0.18 1.58 -13.01
C GLU A 85 -0.28 0.15 -13.50
N GLN A 86 -0.27 -0.06 -14.83
CA GLN A 86 -0.16 -1.40 -15.39
C GLN A 86 1.17 -2.06 -15.01
N GLY A 87 2.27 -1.32 -15.02
CA GLY A 87 3.58 -1.82 -14.59
C GLY A 87 3.60 -2.31 -13.14
N VAL A 88 2.90 -1.65 -12.22
CA VAL A 88 2.74 -2.14 -10.84
C VAL A 88 2.04 -3.50 -10.82
N LYS A 89 0.94 -3.64 -11.57
CA LYS A 89 0.21 -4.91 -11.67
C LYS A 89 1.04 -6.01 -12.30
N ASP A 90 1.75 -5.70 -13.38
CA ASP A 90 2.61 -6.65 -14.09
C ASP A 90 3.74 -7.18 -13.22
N ILE A 91 4.35 -6.33 -12.39
CA ILE A 91 5.40 -6.76 -11.44
C ILE A 91 4.84 -7.77 -10.43
N ILE A 92 3.64 -7.53 -9.91
CA ILE A 92 2.98 -8.45 -8.98
C ILE A 92 2.63 -9.75 -9.68
N GLN A 93 2.01 -9.69 -10.87
CA GLN A 93 1.62 -10.86 -11.64
C GLN A 93 2.82 -11.71 -12.06
N GLN A 94 3.88 -11.11 -12.57
CA GLN A 94 5.12 -11.81 -12.92
C GLN A 94 5.77 -12.47 -11.69
N SER A 95 5.62 -11.89 -10.51
CA SER A 95 6.11 -12.49 -9.27
C SER A 95 5.30 -13.73 -8.88
N LEU A 96 3.97 -13.71 -9.05
CA LEU A 96 3.10 -14.88 -8.87
C LEU A 96 3.44 -15.98 -9.88
N GLU A 97 3.56 -15.64 -11.16
CA GLU A 97 3.93 -16.57 -12.23
C GLU A 97 5.29 -17.24 -11.98
N ARG A 98 6.28 -16.45 -11.55
CA ARG A 98 7.62 -16.96 -11.18
C ARG A 98 7.56 -17.98 -10.05
N LEU A 99 6.61 -17.85 -9.11
CA LEU A 99 6.40 -18.77 -8.03
C LEU A 99 5.43 -19.91 -8.39
N SER A 100 4.77 -19.85 -9.55
CA SER A 100 3.68 -20.74 -9.96
C SER A 100 2.50 -20.70 -8.98
N PHE A 101 2.18 -19.50 -8.45
CA PHE A 101 1.06 -19.27 -7.56
C PHE A 101 -0.19 -18.81 -8.32
N ALA A 102 -1.36 -19.16 -7.79
CA ALA A 102 -2.62 -18.65 -8.29
C ALA A 102 -2.84 -17.19 -7.84
N ASP A 103 -3.69 -16.45 -8.55
CA ASP A 103 -3.96 -15.03 -8.29
C ASP A 103 -4.43 -14.75 -6.85
N HIS A 104 -5.20 -15.69 -6.27
CA HIS A 104 -5.67 -15.56 -4.89
C HIS A 104 -4.60 -15.95 -3.84
N GLU A 105 -3.47 -16.52 -4.20
CA GLU A 105 -2.35 -16.80 -3.29
C GLU A 105 -1.47 -15.55 -3.07
N LEU A 106 -2.14 -14.43 -2.86
CA LEU A 106 -1.60 -13.08 -2.79
C LEU A 106 -2.13 -12.34 -1.56
N ILE A 107 -1.24 -11.68 -0.84
CA ILE A 107 -1.57 -10.69 0.19
C ILE A 107 -0.96 -9.35 -0.21
N LEU A 108 -1.77 -8.29 -0.24
CA LEU A 108 -1.29 -6.92 -0.40
C LEU A 108 -1.33 -6.19 0.93
N SER A 109 -0.30 -5.39 1.20
CA SER A 109 -0.19 -4.72 2.50
C SER A 109 0.56 -3.40 2.43
N GLY A 110 0.34 -2.54 3.43
CA GLY A 110 1.03 -1.27 3.56
C GLY A 110 0.50 -0.40 4.68
N LEU A 111 1.29 0.58 5.08
CA LEU A 111 0.93 1.56 6.09
C LEU A 111 0.90 2.96 5.46
N SER A 112 -0.03 3.82 5.91
CA SER A 112 -0.13 5.23 5.47
C SER A 112 -0.21 5.32 3.92
N MET A 113 0.72 5.99 3.25
CA MET A 113 0.77 6.02 1.78
C MET A 113 0.75 4.61 1.15
N GLY A 114 1.42 3.64 1.76
CA GLY A 114 1.42 2.25 1.28
C GLY A 114 0.06 1.57 1.40
N SER A 115 -0.81 2.03 2.29
CA SER A 115 -2.17 1.52 2.41
C SER A 115 -3.01 1.81 1.16
N PHE A 116 -2.78 2.96 0.53
CA PHE A 116 -3.43 3.28 -0.74
C PHE A 116 -3.04 2.28 -1.82
N GLY A 117 -1.75 2.04 -2.02
CA GLY A 117 -1.28 1.06 -3.01
C GLY A 117 -1.87 -0.32 -2.79
N ALA A 118 -1.86 -0.80 -1.53
CA ALA A 118 -2.42 -2.10 -1.19
C ALA A 118 -3.92 -2.21 -1.47
N LEU A 119 -4.70 -1.19 -1.13
CA LEU A 119 -6.16 -1.15 -1.35
C LEU A 119 -6.52 -0.93 -2.82
N TYR A 120 -5.85 0.02 -3.50
CA TYR A 120 -6.13 0.36 -4.89
C TYR A 120 -5.83 -0.80 -5.85
N TYR A 121 -4.66 -1.42 -5.72
CA TYR A 121 -4.31 -2.60 -6.53
C TYR A 121 -5.01 -3.86 -6.04
N GLY A 122 -5.30 -3.94 -4.74
CA GLY A 122 -6.06 -5.06 -4.18
C GLY A 122 -7.48 -5.14 -4.74
N ALA A 123 -8.15 -4.01 -4.97
CA ALA A 123 -9.46 -3.96 -5.62
C ALA A 123 -9.44 -4.47 -7.08
N GLN A 124 -8.25 -4.50 -7.71
CA GLN A 124 -8.08 -4.91 -9.12
C GLN A 124 -7.52 -6.33 -9.27
N LEU A 125 -6.83 -6.87 -8.25
CA LEU A 125 -6.09 -8.12 -8.35
C LEU A 125 -6.72 -9.29 -7.56
N ASN A 126 -7.80 -9.06 -6.83
CA ASN A 126 -8.55 -10.06 -6.06
C ASN A 126 -7.66 -10.94 -5.13
N PRO A 127 -6.82 -10.36 -4.27
CA PRO A 127 -5.97 -11.13 -3.36
C PRO A 127 -6.80 -11.86 -2.29
N SER A 128 -6.21 -12.86 -1.63
CA SER A 128 -6.83 -13.49 -0.45
C SER A 128 -7.04 -12.49 0.67
N ALA A 129 -6.12 -11.56 0.85
CA ALA A 129 -6.22 -10.54 1.88
C ALA A 129 -5.53 -9.23 1.52
N ILE A 130 -6.05 -8.15 2.11
CA ILE A 130 -5.46 -6.82 2.12
C ILE A 130 -5.28 -6.40 3.58
N ILE A 131 -4.04 -6.12 3.99
CA ILE A 131 -3.70 -5.79 5.37
C ILE A 131 -3.11 -4.38 5.41
N VAL A 132 -3.81 -3.45 6.03
CA VAL A 132 -3.39 -2.04 6.01
C VAL A 132 -3.45 -1.39 7.38
N GLY A 133 -2.60 -0.38 7.55
CA GLY A 133 -2.65 0.53 8.69
C GLY A 133 -2.72 1.98 8.26
N LYS A 134 -3.53 2.78 8.95
CA LYS A 134 -3.72 4.22 8.69
C LYS A 134 -4.10 4.49 7.23
N PRO A 135 -5.25 3.97 6.75
CA PRO A 135 -5.63 4.09 5.34
C PRO A 135 -5.78 5.56 4.91
N LEU A 136 -5.27 5.86 3.72
CA LEU A 136 -5.41 7.13 3.02
C LEU A 136 -6.01 6.83 1.65
N LEU A 137 -7.20 7.31 1.36
CA LEU A 137 -8.00 6.91 0.19
C LEU A 137 -8.44 8.10 -0.67
N SER A 138 -8.76 9.22 -0.05
CA SER A 138 -9.19 10.46 -0.72
C SER A 138 -7.98 11.32 -1.03
N LEU A 139 -7.21 10.97 -2.07
CA LEU A 139 -5.89 11.54 -2.30
C LEU A 139 -5.89 13.04 -2.62
N GLY A 140 -6.92 13.54 -3.28
CA GLY A 140 -7.08 14.96 -3.53
C GLY A 140 -7.27 15.75 -2.23
N THR A 141 -8.15 15.25 -1.35
CA THR A 141 -8.37 15.79 0.01
C THR A 141 -7.10 15.68 0.85
N VAL A 142 -6.41 14.54 0.82
CA VAL A 142 -5.14 14.35 1.52
C VAL A 142 -4.11 15.38 1.06
N ALA A 143 -3.94 15.57 -0.25
CA ALA A 143 -3.00 16.54 -0.80
C ALA A 143 -3.33 17.99 -0.39
N ASP A 144 -4.60 18.35 -0.39
CA ASP A 144 -5.03 19.71 0.02
C ASP A 144 -4.88 19.92 1.53
N ASN A 145 -5.26 18.95 2.36
CA ASN A 145 -5.10 19.02 3.81
C ASN A 145 -3.62 19.08 4.24
N MET A 146 -2.73 18.35 3.60
CA MET A 146 -1.29 18.37 3.89
C MET A 146 -0.67 19.74 3.69
N LYS A 147 -1.10 20.48 2.68
CA LYS A 147 -0.70 21.85 2.43
C LYS A 147 -0.98 22.77 3.62
N LEU A 148 -2.08 22.56 4.33
CA LEU A 148 -2.51 23.39 5.46
C LEU A 148 -1.93 22.93 6.78
N LEU A 149 -1.84 21.61 7.00
CA LEU A 149 -1.52 21.01 8.29
C LEU A 149 -0.03 20.74 8.47
N ARG A 150 0.70 20.45 7.41
CA ARG A 150 2.12 20.05 7.46
C ARG A 150 2.89 20.45 6.20
N PRO A 151 2.95 21.74 5.85
CA PRO A 151 3.61 22.18 4.62
C PRO A 151 5.12 21.84 4.59
N GLU A 152 5.77 21.73 5.75
CA GLU A 152 7.18 21.35 5.87
C GLU A 152 7.44 19.86 5.70
N ASP A 153 6.48 19.01 6.06
CA ASP A 153 6.61 17.55 5.96
C ASP A 153 6.16 17.03 4.58
N PHE A 154 5.24 17.75 3.91
CA PHE A 154 4.65 17.39 2.64
C PHE A 154 4.66 18.56 1.64
N GLY A 155 5.81 19.17 1.48
CA GLY A 155 5.99 20.22 0.46
C GLY A 155 5.62 19.79 -0.96
N THR A 156 5.54 18.45 -1.18
CA THR A 156 5.18 17.82 -2.45
C THR A 156 3.70 17.39 -2.56
N ALA A 157 2.89 17.63 -1.53
CA ALA A 157 1.47 17.28 -1.58
C ALA A 157 0.73 17.99 -2.72
N ASN A 158 1.06 19.26 -2.96
CA ASN A 158 0.54 19.99 -4.13
C ASN A 158 1.04 19.40 -5.46
N ASP A 159 2.27 18.88 -5.48
CA ASP A 159 2.84 18.30 -6.68
C ASP A 159 2.09 17.02 -7.08
N LEU A 160 1.49 16.31 -6.13
CA LEU A 160 0.64 15.16 -6.41
C LEU A 160 -0.58 15.54 -7.27
N LEU A 161 -1.28 16.63 -6.91
CA LEU A 161 -2.42 17.14 -7.68
C LEU A 161 -1.96 17.66 -9.06
N VAL A 162 -0.89 18.44 -9.10
CA VAL A 162 -0.36 18.98 -10.37
C VAL A 162 0.12 17.84 -11.28
N ALA A 163 0.79 16.84 -10.75
CA ALA A 163 1.32 15.72 -11.53
C ALA A 163 0.22 14.83 -12.12
N ASN A 164 -0.88 14.60 -11.39
CA ASN A 164 -1.95 13.70 -11.83
C ASN A 164 -3.09 14.45 -12.54
N GLU A 165 -3.44 15.65 -12.08
CA GLU A 165 -4.61 16.39 -12.53
C GLU A 165 -4.29 17.64 -13.36
N GLY A 166 -3.03 18.10 -13.33
CA GLY A 166 -2.61 19.32 -13.99
C GLY A 166 -2.99 20.61 -13.25
N GLY A 167 -3.54 20.53 -12.03
CA GLY A 167 -3.95 21.68 -11.25
C GLY A 167 -4.39 21.35 -9.83
N MET A 168 -4.87 22.37 -9.11
CA MET A 168 -5.23 22.28 -7.70
C MET A 168 -6.61 22.90 -7.39
N THR A 169 -7.53 22.86 -8.34
CA THR A 169 -8.90 23.34 -8.12
C THR A 169 -9.73 22.29 -7.36
N GLU A 170 -10.88 22.69 -6.83
CA GLU A 170 -11.81 21.77 -6.18
C GLU A 170 -12.22 20.61 -7.11
N GLU A 171 -12.34 20.85 -8.41
CA GLU A 171 -12.62 19.83 -9.41
C GLU A 171 -11.48 18.80 -9.50
N HIS A 172 -10.22 19.24 -9.52
CA HIS A 172 -9.06 18.38 -9.53
C HIS A 172 -8.96 17.55 -8.23
N ILE A 173 -9.20 18.18 -7.08
CA ILE A 173 -9.24 17.50 -5.78
C ILE A 173 -10.30 16.40 -5.81
N HIS A 174 -11.53 16.72 -6.22
CA HIS A 174 -12.63 15.77 -6.28
C HIS A 174 -12.35 14.63 -7.27
N HIS A 175 -11.80 14.92 -8.44
CA HIS A 175 -11.46 13.91 -9.44
C HIS A 175 -10.40 12.94 -8.90
N LEU A 176 -9.36 13.43 -8.25
CA LEU A 176 -8.33 12.57 -7.65
C LEU A 176 -8.86 11.75 -6.47
N ASP A 177 -9.79 12.32 -5.67
CA ASP A 177 -10.47 11.55 -4.61
C ASP A 177 -11.25 10.37 -5.18
N ARG A 178 -11.96 10.56 -6.31
CA ARG A 178 -12.77 9.50 -6.93
C ARG A 178 -11.96 8.32 -7.45
N LYS A 179 -10.66 8.49 -7.70
CA LYS A 179 -9.81 7.44 -8.28
C LYS A 179 -9.88 6.10 -7.52
N PHE A 180 -9.82 6.13 -6.20
CA PHE A 180 -9.97 4.93 -5.38
C PHE A 180 -11.44 4.50 -5.24
N TRP A 181 -12.32 5.47 -4.97
CA TRP A 181 -13.72 5.17 -4.68
C TRP A 181 -14.44 4.55 -5.87
N ASP A 182 -14.21 5.03 -7.08
CA ASP A 182 -14.75 4.42 -8.29
C ASP A 182 -14.25 3.00 -8.49
N MET A 183 -12.98 2.75 -8.17
CA MET A 183 -12.37 1.43 -8.29
C MET A 183 -12.97 0.42 -7.31
N ILE A 184 -13.08 0.77 -6.03
CA ILE A 184 -13.57 -0.16 -5.00
C ILE A 184 -15.08 -0.41 -5.13
N GLU A 185 -15.87 0.58 -5.57
CA GLU A 185 -17.30 0.43 -5.81
C GLU A 185 -17.61 -0.59 -6.92
N MET A 186 -16.71 -0.73 -7.90
CA MET A 186 -16.86 -1.66 -9.04
C MET A 186 -16.17 -3.01 -8.82
N ALA A 187 -15.37 -3.16 -7.78
CA ALA A 187 -14.57 -4.36 -7.53
C ALA A 187 -15.43 -5.52 -7.01
N ASP A 188 -15.06 -6.75 -7.35
CA ASP A 188 -15.60 -7.96 -6.69
C ASP A 188 -14.60 -8.39 -5.60
N VAL A 189 -14.94 -8.10 -4.35
CA VAL A 189 -14.06 -8.35 -3.20
C VAL A 189 -14.63 -9.38 -2.21
N GLN A 190 -15.63 -10.15 -2.60
CA GLN A 190 -16.31 -11.14 -1.72
C GLN A 190 -15.34 -12.19 -1.16
N GLN A 191 -14.32 -12.56 -1.91
CA GLN A 191 -13.32 -13.54 -1.50
C GLN A 191 -12.12 -12.93 -0.75
N THR A 192 -12.02 -11.60 -0.74
CA THR A 192 -10.91 -10.89 -0.11
C THR A 192 -11.21 -10.59 1.36
N THR A 193 -10.23 -10.86 2.24
CA THR A 193 -10.28 -10.46 3.64
C THR A 193 -9.57 -9.13 3.83
N PHE A 194 -10.27 -8.13 4.36
CA PHE A 194 -9.70 -6.82 4.70
C PHE A 194 -9.36 -6.78 6.19
N ALA A 195 -8.10 -6.51 6.51
CA ALA A 195 -7.63 -6.32 7.87
C ALA A 195 -7.08 -4.89 8.04
N ILE A 196 -7.80 -4.05 8.77
CA ILE A 196 -7.60 -2.61 8.79
C ILE A 196 -7.37 -2.10 10.20
N ALA A 197 -6.14 -1.62 10.50
CA ALA A 197 -5.86 -0.84 11.69
C ALA A 197 -5.91 0.66 11.35
N TYR A 198 -6.74 1.45 12.05
CA TYR A 198 -6.97 2.85 11.69
C TYR A 198 -6.91 3.77 12.90
N MET A 199 -6.55 5.04 12.67
CA MET A 199 -6.62 6.07 13.69
C MET A 199 -8.03 6.64 13.78
N GLN A 200 -8.62 6.70 14.99
CA GLN A 200 -10.01 7.12 15.19
C GLN A 200 -10.24 8.60 14.90
N HIS A 201 -9.19 9.40 14.97
CA HIS A 201 -9.23 10.85 14.73
C HIS A 201 -8.17 11.21 13.68
N ASP A 202 -8.05 10.38 12.63
CA ASP A 202 -7.10 10.64 11.56
C ASP A 202 -7.32 12.04 10.98
N ASP A 203 -6.26 12.84 10.96
CA ASP A 203 -6.29 14.22 10.49
C ASP A 203 -5.87 14.36 9.01
N TYR A 204 -5.42 13.27 8.38
CA TYR A 204 -5.04 13.25 6.97
C TYR A 204 -6.24 12.84 6.09
N ASP A 205 -6.89 11.75 6.43
CA ASP A 205 -8.09 11.26 5.75
C ASP A 205 -9.09 10.70 6.77
N PRO A 206 -9.83 11.59 7.48
CA PRO A 206 -10.75 11.15 8.55
C PRO A 206 -11.91 10.31 8.04
N ARG A 207 -12.19 10.31 6.74
CA ARG A 207 -13.29 9.58 6.11
C ARG A 207 -12.89 8.21 5.58
N ALA A 208 -11.59 7.92 5.46
CA ALA A 208 -11.11 6.70 4.81
C ALA A 208 -11.79 5.43 5.33
N PHE A 209 -11.66 5.10 6.60
CA PHE A 209 -12.28 3.90 7.15
C PHE A 209 -13.82 3.99 7.29
N PRO A 210 -14.41 5.10 7.79
CA PRO A 210 -15.86 5.25 7.88
C PRO A 210 -16.61 5.11 6.54
N GLU A 211 -16.04 5.58 5.43
CA GLU A 211 -16.65 5.47 4.10
C GLU A 211 -16.36 4.11 3.43
N LEU A 212 -15.17 3.53 3.67
CA LEU A 212 -14.81 2.23 3.12
C LEU A 212 -15.64 1.07 3.70
N LEU A 213 -15.86 1.06 5.01
CA LEU A 213 -16.55 -0.04 5.69
C LEU A 213 -17.95 -0.34 5.16
N PRO A 214 -18.84 0.64 4.89
CA PRO A 214 -20.15 0.39 4.28
C PRO A 214 -20.05 -0.24 2.89
N ILE A 215 -19.10 0.17 2.06
CA ILE A 215 -18.90 -0.37 0.70
C ILE A 215 -18.48 -1.84 0.81
N LEU A 216 -17.49 -2.16 1.62
CA LEU A 216 -17.04 -3.54 1.84
C LEU A 216 -18.15 -4.43 2.39
N SER A 217 -18.95 -3.89 3.32
CA SER A 217 -20.10 -4.60 3.89
C SER A 217 -21.18 -4.90 2.84
N ALA A 218 -21.48 -3.93 1.98
CA ALA A 218 -22.45 -4.11 0.89
C ALA A 218 -21.98 -5.16 -0.14
N GLN A 219 -20.70 -5.29 -0.33
CA GLN A 219 -20.08 -6.28 -1.21
C GLN A 219 -19.82 -7.63 -0.51
N HIS A 220 -20.27 -7.80 0.73
CA HIS A 220 -20.08 -9.04 1.53
C HIS A 220 -18.62 -9.43 1.77
N ALA A 221 -17.68 -8.47 1.72
CA ALA A 221 -16.29 -8.71 2.03
C ALA A 221 -16.09 -9.05 3.52
N LYS A 222 -15.10 -9.86 3.83
CA LYS A 222 -14.70 -10.14 5.21
C LYS A 222 -13.86 -8.99 5.74
N VAL A 223 -14.27 -8.37 6.85
CA VAL A 223 -13.56 -7.24 7.45
C VAL A 223 -13.17 -7.52 8.89
N MET A 224 -11.88 -7.41 9.19
CA MET A 224 -11.34 -7.31 10.54
C MET A 224 -10.81 -5.90 10.72
N SER A 225 -11.14 -5.23 11.81
CA SER A 225 -10.68 -3.88 12.02
C SER A 225 -10.32 -3.56 13.47
N ARG A 226 -9.42 -2.59 13.64
CA ARG A 226 -9.06 -2.06 14.95
C ARG A 226 -8.86 -0.55 14.88
N GLY A 227 -9.70 0.19 15.61
CA GLY A 227 -9.52 1.61 15.84
C GLY A 227 -8.55 1.88 17.00
N VAL A 228 -7.61 2.78 16.78
CA VAL A 228 -6.63 3.26 17.75
C VAL A 228 -6.91 4.75 18.00
N PRO A 229 -7.05 5.20 19.25
CA PRO A 229 -7.27 6.62 19.56
C PRO A 229 -6.10 7.48 19.08
N GLY A 230 -6.39 8.69 18.59
CA GLY A 230 -5.38 9.66 18.18
C GLY A 230 -5.44 10.00 16.68
N ARG A 231 -4.60 10.95 16.29
CA ARG A 231 -4.42 11.43 14.91
C ARG A 231 -3.45 10.55 14.16
N HIS A 232 -3.27 10.77 12.86
CA HIS A 232 -2.49 9.92 11.96
C HIS A 232 -1.12 9.45 12.50
N ASN A 233 -0.37 10.33 13.15
CA ASN A 233 0.98 10.02 13.64
C ASN A 233 1.10 9.87 15.17
N ASP A 234 -0.01 9.89 15.91
CA ASP A 234 0.05 9.90 17.39
C ASP A 234 0.48 8.53 17.96
N ASP A 235 0.09 7.41 17.35
CA ASP A 235 0.42 6.07 17.87
C ASP A 235 0.71 5.04 16.75
N THR A 236 1.72 5.30 15.96
CA THR A 236 2.19 4.37 14.94
C THR A 236 2.64 3.00 15.49
N PRO A 237 3.28 2.90 16.68
CA PRO A 237 3.64 1.60 17.25
C PRO A 237 2.45 0.67 17.49
N THR A 238 1.34 1.19 18.04
CA THR A 238 0.12 0.39 18.26
C THR A 238 -0.51 -0.04 16.94
N ILE A 239 -0.57 0.84 15.93
CA ILE A 239 -1.02 0.48 14.58
C ILE A 239 -0.15 -0.63 14.00
N THR A 240 1.18 -0.50 14.09
CA THR A 240 2.11 -1.53 13.58
C THR A 240 1.93 -2.87 14.31
N SER A 241 1.70 -2.85 15.61
CA SER A 241 1.42 -4.06 16.39
C SER A 241 0.16 -4.77 15.91
N TRP A 242 -0.94 -4.04 15.66
CA TRP A 242 -2.17 -4.62 15.11
C TRP A 242 -1.99 -5.11 13.68
N PHE A 243 -1.27 -4.38 12.84
CA PHE A 243 -0.92 -4.80 11.48
C PHE A 243 -0.19 -6.15 11.49
N VAL A 244 0.82 -6.31 12.34
CA VAL A 244 1.56 -7.57 12.50
C VAL A 244 0.67 -8.69 13.02
N ASN A 245 -0.20 -8.40 13.99
CA ASN A 245 -1.15 -9.39 14.52
C ASN A 245 -2.13 -9.87 13.43
N PHE A 246 -2.68 -8.98 12.63
CA PHE A 246 -3.53 -9.34 11.49
C PHE A 246 -2.78 -10.19 10.47
N TYR A 247 -1.52 -9.86 10.19
CA TYR A 247 -0.68 -10.64 9.29
C TYR A 247 -0.56 -12.09 9.76
N HIS A 248 -0.22 -12.31 11.03
CA HIS A 248 -0.10 -13.65 11.60
C HIS A 248 -1.43 -14.40 11.57
N LEU A 249 -2.53 -13.76 11.94
CA LEU A 249 -3.87 -14.38 11.90
C LEU A 249 -4.24 -14.84 10.49
N ILE A 250 -3.98 -14.03 9.48
CA ILE A 250 -4.29 -14.36 8.08
C ILE A 250 -3.38 -15.48 7.57
N LEU A 251 -2.08 -15.39 7.81
CA LEU A 251 -1.12 -16.42 7.40
C LEU A 251 -1.45 -17.78 8.02
N GLU A 252 -1.83 -17.80 9.30
CA GLU A 252 -2.22 -19.03 9.99
C GLU A 252 -3.56 -19.56 9.46
N SER A 253 -4.60 -18.72 9.43
CA SER A 253 -5.97 -19.17 9.13
C SER A 253 -6.20 -19.51 7.66
N GLN A 254 -5.55 -18.82 6.73
CA GLN A 254 -5.78 -18.99 5.29
C GLN A 254 -4.71 -19.83 4.60
N PHE A 255 -3.48 -19.83 5.12
CA PHE A 255 -2.34 -20.49 4.49
C PHE A 255 -1.67 -21.54 5.37
N GLY A 256 -2.17 -21.78 6.59
CA GLY A 256 -1.60 -22.76 7.52
C GLY A 256 -0.16 -22.45 7.97
N ARG A 257 0.27 -21.19 7.86
CA ARG A 257 1.61 -20.76 8.27
C ARG A 257 1.62 -20.44 9.76
N VAL A 258 2.09 -21.38 10.55
CA VAL A 258 2.22 -21.22 12.00
C VAL A 258 3.46 -20.41 12.32
N LYS A 259 3.35 -19.46 13.26
CA LYS A 259 4.48 -18.75 13.81
C LYS A 259 5.41 -19.75 14.51
N TYR A 260 6.59 -19.97 13.95
CA TYR A 260 7.63 -20.66 14.71
C TYR A 260 8.06 -19.71 15.84
N ASP A 261 7.59 -19.96 17.05
CA ASP A 261 8.18 -19.40 18.25
C ASP A 261 9.62 -19.91 18.31
N ASN A 262 10.58 -19.09 17.96
CA ASN A 262 11.98 -19.31 18.30
C ASN A 262 12.10 -19.27 19.84
N LYS A 263 11.76 -20.36 20.49
CA LYS A 263 12.25 -20.67 21.82
C LYS A 263 13.66 -21.24 21.65
N ALA A 264 14.64 -20.36 21.67
CA ALA A 264 16.01 -20.69 22.03
C ALA A 264 16.70 -19.40 22.52
#